data_e486fdecdea9c01f379dc0e1a8b4f61b
#
_entry.id   e486fdecdea9c01f379dc0e1a8b4f61b
#
_cell.length_a   1.000
_cell.length_b   1.000
_cell.length_c   1.000
_cell.angle_alpha   90.00
_cell.angle_beta   90.00
_cell.angle_gamma   90.00
#
_symmetry.space_group_name_H-M   'P 1'
#
loop_
_entity.id
_entity.type
_entity.pdbx_description
1 polymer ?
#
loop_
_entity_poly.entity_id
_entity_poly.type
_entity_poly.pdbx_seq_one_letter_code
_entity_poly.pdbx_strand_id
1 'polypeptide(L)'
;MQDIFNPQRPAGAYDDLLARVLSESRERLDWQPSDGPLPALFVSHGAPPTLDDPQWMEDLYAWGSSLPKPRGIVVISAHWENAPLAISATNAAAPLYYDFGGFHPRYYSLEYSTPDATELARQVVGMLADGTPMHHYQDRGLD
;
A
#
# COMPACT_ATOMS: atom_id res chain seq x y z
N MET A 1 11.47 28.57 2.33
CA MET A 1 11.60 27.12 2.49
C MET A 1 10.29 26.66 3.10
N GLN A 2 9.54 25.83 2.39
CA GLN A 2 8.24 25.33 2.91
C GLN A 2 8.55 24.39 4.07
N ASP A 3 7.82 24.53 5.17
CA ASP A 3 7.98 23.65 6.32
C ASP A 3 7.40 22.28 5.96
N ILE A 4 8.24 21.27 5.79
CA ILE A 4 7.85 19.91 5.43
C ILE A 4 7.02 19.20 6.51
N PHE A 5 7.06 19.69 7.76
CA PHE A 5 6.30 19.13 8.87
C PHE A 5 4.93 19.81 9.04
N ASN A 6 4.74 20.99 8.47
CA ASN A 6 3.49 21.73 8.50
C ASN A 6 3.19 22.38 7.15
N PRO A 7 2.93 21.58 6.11
CA PRO A 7 2.61 22.08 4.78
C PRO A 7 1.27 22.83 4.78
N GLN A 8 1.11 23.79 3.86
CA GLN A 8 -0.15 24.52 3.72
C GLN A 8 -1.32 23.66 3.28
N ARG A 9 -1.03 22.58 2.52
CA ARG A 9 -2.01 21.63 2.00
C ARG A 9 -1.48 20.20 2.13
N PRO A 10 -1.53 19.62 3.35
CA PRO A 10 -1.03 18.27 3.59
C PRO A 10 -1.74 17.22 2.73
N ALA A 11 -1.00 16.32 2.10
CA ALA A 11 -1.45 15.34 1.11
C ALA A 11 -2.14 15.95 -0.13
N GLY A 12 -1.86 17.22 -0.43
CA GLY A 12 -2.55 17.92 -1.52
C GLY A 12 -2.26 17.37 -2.90
N ALA A 13 -1.03 16.96 -3.18
CA ALA A 13 -0.69 16.36 -4.47
C ALA A 13 -1.33 14.98 -4.64
N TYR A 14 -1.41 14.20 -3.56
CA TYR A 14 -2.12 12.93 -3.54
C TYR A 14 -3.61 13.11 -3.82
N ASP A 15 -4.28 14.06 -3.14
CA ASP A 15 -5.71 14.33 -3.34
C ASP A 15 -5.99 14.77 -4.79
N ASP A 16 -5.14 15.63 -5.38
CA ASP A 16 -5.26 16.07 -6.76
C ASP A 16 -5.05 14.93 -7.76
N LEU A 17 -4.07 14.07 -7.53
CA LEU A 17 -3.85 12.89 -8.35
C LEU A 17 -5.09 11.97 -8.31
N LEU A 18 -5.57 11.61 -7.12
CA LEU A 18 -6.73 10.72 -7.00
C LEU A 18 -7.97 11.28 -7.69
N ALA A 19 -8.26 12.56 -7.54
CA ALA A 19 -9.41 13.20 -8.19
C ALA A 19 -9.35 13.06 -9.72
N ARG A 20 -8.16 13.00 -10.30
CA ARG A 20 -7.93 12.90 -11.74
C ARG A 20 -7.94 11.47 -12.27
N VAL A 21 -7.30 10.53 -11.55
CA VAL A 21 -6.97 9.22 -12.11
C VAL A 21 -7.79 8.05 -11.56
N LEU A 22 -8.53 8.25 -10.47
CA LEU A 22 -9.17 7.15 -9.75
C LEU A 22 -10.18 6.37 -10.62
N SER A 23 -10.95 7.06 -11.46
CA SER A 23 -11.93 6.41 -12.35
C SER A 23 -11.22 5.54 -13.38
N GLU A 24 -10.26 6.11 -14.10
CA GLU A 24 -9.47 5.40 -15.11
C GLU A 24 -8.72 4.21 -14.51
N SER A 25 -8.10 4.40 -13.33
CA SER A 25 -7.38 3.34 -12.63
C SER A 25 -8.27 2.15 -12.28
N ARG A 26 -9.53 2.38 -11.92
CA ARG A 26 -10.50 1.32 -11.62
C ARG A 26 -10.94 0.55 -12.86
N GLU A 27 -10.98 1.19 -14.01
CA GLU A 27 -11.39 0.61 -15.29
C GLU A 27 -10.28 -0.17 -15.99
N ARG A 28 -9.03 -0.09 -15.50
CA ARG A 28 -7.91 -0.85 -16.07
C ARG A 28 -8.19 -2.33 -16.06
N LEU A 29 -7.83 -2.99 -17.16
CA LEU A 29 -7.98 -4.45 -17.30
C LEU A 29 -7.07 -5.18 -16.31
N ASP A 30 -7.61 -6.24 -15.73
CA ASP A 30 -6.84 -7.13 -14.87
C ASP A 30 -5.79 -7.90 -15.68
N TRP A 31 -4.68 -8.23 -15.04
CA TRP A 31 -3.61 -9.05 -15.58
C TRP A 31 -4.13 -10.32 -16.26
N GLN A 32 -3.57 -10.61 -17.44
CA GLN A 32 -3.83 -11.83 -18.20
C GLN A 32 -2.53 -12.64 -18.35
N PRO A 33 -2.61 -13.99 -18.57
CA PRO A 33 -1.41 -14.79 -18.79
C PRO A 33 -0.52 -14.32 -19.95
N SER A 34 -1.09 -13.64 -20.93
CA SER A 34 -0.36 -13.04 -22.05
C SER A 34 0.54 -11.88 -21.66
N ASP A 35 0.30 -11.24 -20.51
CA ASP A 35 1.09 -10.11 -20.02
C ASP A 35 2.42 -10.58 -19.40
N GLY A 36 2.60 -11.89 -19.25
CA GLY A 36 3.79 -12.48 -18.64
C GLY A 36 3.81 -12.35 -17.10
N PRO A 37 4.93 -12.73 -16.47
CA PRO A 37 5.06 -12.69 -15.02
C PRO A 37 5.14 -11.25 -14.52
N LEU A 38 4.42 -10.96 -13.42
CA LEU A 38 4.58 -9.70 -12.71
C LEU A 38 5.91 -9.67 -11.93
N PRO A 39 6.57 -8.50 -11.83
CA PRO A 39 7.84 -8.39 -11.12
C PRO A 39 7.65 -8.47 -9.60
N ALA A 40 8.69 -8.96 -8.90
CA ALA A 40 8.89 -8.64 -7.50
C ALA A 40 9.52 -7.24 -7.41
N LEU A 41 8.97 -6.39 -6.56
CA LEU A 41 9.38 -4.99 -6.45
C LEU A 41 10.01 -4.74 -5.09
N PHE A 42 11.10 -3.98 -5.06
CA PHE A 42 11.67 -3.39 -3.86
C PHE A 42 11.48 -1.88 -3.94
N VAL A 43 10.59 -1.33 -3.10
CA VAL A 43 10.19 0.06 -3.17
C VAL A 43 10.54 0.77 -1.87
N SER A 44 11.31 1.86 -1.96
CA SER A 44 11.47 2.83 -0.88
C SER A 44 10.38 3.88 -1.02
N HIS A 45 9.64 4.16 0.04
CA HIS A 45 8.43 5.00 -0.05
C HIS A 45 8.58 6.37 0.62
N GLY A 46 9.65 6.62 1.37
CA GLY A 46 9.85 7.90 2.08
C GLY A 46 8.85 8.11 3.24
N ALA A 47 8.72 9.37 3.67
CA ALA A 47 7.85 9.77 4.77
C ALA A 47 6.53 10.37 4.23
N PRO A 48 5.46 10.52 5.07
CA PRO A 48 4.17 11.04 4.65
C PRO A 48 4.18 12.34 3.82
N PRO A 49 5.11 13.32 4.02
CA PRO A 49 5.18 14.51 3.16
C PRO A 49 5.52 14.25 1.69
N THR A 50 5.93 13.05 1.29
CA THR A 50 6.05 12.70 -0.15
C THR A 50 4.70 12.79 -0.87
N LEU A 51 3.58 12.70 -0.14
CA LEU A 51 2.22 12.88 -0.66
C LEU A 51 1.90 14.35 -1.01
N ASP A 52 2.79 15.27 -0.68
CA ASP A 52 2.68 16.70 -1.03
C ASP A 52 3.48 17.05 -2.29
N ASP A 53 4.31 16.14 -2.79
CA ASP A 53 5.14 16.35 -3.97
C ASP A 53 4.41 15.91 -5.23
N PRO A 54 3.98 16.88 -6.10
CA PRO A 54 3.26 16.55 -7.32
C PRO A 54 4.09 15.71 -8.30
N GLN A 55 5.40 15.98 -8.38
CA GLN A 55 6.26 15.22 -9.31
C GLN A 55 6.42 13.79 -8.86
N TRP A 56 6.63 13.58 -7.55
CA TRP A 56 6.69 12.23 -6.98
C TRP A 56 5.39 11.45 -7.23
N MET A 57 4.24 12.10 -7.02
CA MET A 57 2.94 11.47 -7.26
C MET A 57 2.72 11.09 -8.72
N GLU A 58 3.10 11.98 -9.67
CA GLU A 58 3.01 11.69 -11.10
C GLU A 58 3.95 10.54 -11.52
N ASP A 59 5.19 10.55 -11.05
CA ASP A 59 6.18 9.53 -11.39
C ASP A 59 5.77 8.16 -10.87
N LEU A 60 5.28 8.11 -9.63
CA LEU A 60 4.77 6.88 -9.01
C LEU A 60 3.54 6.33 -9.76
N TYR A 61 2.61 7.20 -10.12
CA TYR A 61 1.43 6.83 -10.91
C TYR A 61 1.82 6.33 -12.30
N ALA A 62 2.69 7.04 -13.01
CA ALA A 62 3.16 6.65 -14.33
C ALA A 62 3.86 5.28 -14.30
N TRP A 63 4.74 5.08 -13.30
CA TRP A 63 5.41 3.81 -13.10
C TRP A 63 4.43 2.68 -12.79
N GLY A 64 3.56 2.85 -11.80
CA GLY A 64 2.56 1.84 -11.44
C GLY A 64 1.60 1.52 -12.58
N SER A 65 1.25 2.53 -13.40
CA SER A 65 0.39 2.37 -14.56
C SER A 65 1.07 1.67 -15.75
N SER A 66 2.39 1.63 -15.78
CA SER A 66 3.15 0.86 -16.80
C SER A 66 3.13 -0.65 -16.56
N LEU A 67 2.75 -1.09 -15.36
CA LEU A 67 2.64 -2.49 -15.00
C LEU A 67 1.22 -3.01 -15.29
N PRO A 68 1.06 -4.29 -15.67
CA PRO A 68 -0.26 -4.92 -15.71
C PRO A 68 -0.93 -4.84 -14.34
N LYS A 69 -2.24 -4.63 -14.29
CA LYS A 69 -2.97 -4.56 -13.02
C LYS A 69 -2.99 -5.93 -12.34
N PRO A 70 -2.34 -6.12 -11.19
CA PRO A 70 -2.24 -7.41 -10.52
C PRO A 70 -3.58 -7.83 -9.92
N ARG A 71 -3.82 -9.14 -9.82
CA ARG A 71 -4.97 -9.72 -9.11
C ARG A 71 -4.82 -9.69 -7.60
N GLY A 72 -3.60 -9.54 -7.10
CA GLY A 72 -3.28 -9.43 -5.69
C GLY A 72 -1.87 -8.91 -5.49
N ILE A 73 -1.63 -8.30 -4.35
CA ILE A 73 -0.33 -7.74 -3.96
C ILE A 73 0.02 -8.29 -2.58
N VAL A 74 1.21 -8.88 -2.45
CA VAL A 74 1.79 -9.26 -1.16
C VAL A 74 2.83 -8.20 -0.81
N VAL A 75 2.64 -7.54 0.33
CA VAL A 75 3.57 -6.52 0.83
C VAL A 75 4.36 -7.12 1.99
N ILE A 76 5.69 -7.00 1.91
CA ILE A 76 6.60 -7.34 3.00
C ILE A 76 7.13 -6.01 3.53
N SER A 77 6.60 -5.58 4.68
CA SER A 77 6.96 -4.29 5.27
C SER A 77 8.18 -4.41 6.17
N ALA A 78 9.13 -3.48 6.01
CA ALA A 78 10.27 -3.33 6.91
C ALA A 78 9.87 -2.77 8.30
N HIS A 79 8.64 -2.27 8.45
CA HIS A 79 8.10 -1.78 9.73
C HIS A 79 7.59 -2.92 10.63
N TRP A 80 7.58 -4.15 10.12
CA TRP A 80 7.07 -5.31 10.84
C TRP A 80 8.19 -6.29 11.23
N GLU A 81 9.16 -5.80 11.95
CA GLU A 81 10.24 -6.63 12.51
C GLU A 81 9.76 -7.41 13.74
N ASN A 82 8.87 -8.38 13.53
CA ASN A 82 8.29 -9.19 14.58
C ASN A 82 8.81 -10.63 14.58
N ALA A 83 8.89 -11.20 15.79
CA ALA A 83 9.02 -12.62 15.99
C ALA A 83 7.89 -13.10 16.93
N PRO A 84 7.04 -14.03 16.55
CA PRO A 84 7.03 -14.78 15.27
C PRO A 84 6.66 -13.91 14.06
N LEU A 85 6.81 -14.52 12.86
CA LEU A 85 6.32 -13.91 11.61
C LEU A 85 4.85 -13.50 11.78
N ALA A 86 4.48 -12.36 11.21
CA ALA A 86 3.13 -11.85 11.34
C ALA A 86 2.48 -11.61 9.97
N ILE A 87 1.17 -11.75 9.91
CA ILE A 87 0.34 -11.40 8.76
C ILE A 87 -0.73 -10.40 9.21
N SER A 88 -1.00 -9.41 8.36
CA SER A 88 -2.01 -8.37 8.62
C SER A 88 -3.44 -8.94 8.65
N ALA A 89 -4.37 -8.13 9.11
CA ALA A 89 -5.79 -8.38 8.89
C ALA A 89 -6.07 -8.46 7.39
N THR A 90 -6.81 -9.48 6.97
CA THR A 90 -7.06 -9.82 5.56
C THR A 90 -8.49 -9.55 5.10
N ASN A 91 -9.37 -9.18 6.04
CA ASN A 91 -10.75 -8.80 5.74
C ASN A 91 -10.81 -7.50 4.92
N ALA A 92 -11.86 -7.35 4.13
CA ALA A 92 -12.09 -6.12 3.37
C ALA A 92 -12.11 -4.90 4.27
N ALA A 93 -11.54 -3.81 3.79
CA ALA A 93 -11.46 -2.52 4.48
C ALA A 93 -10.77 -2.59 5.87
N ALA A 94 -9.81 -3.49 6.04
CA ALA A 94 -8.96 -3.49 7.23
C ALA A 94 -8.30 -2.10 7.41
N PRO A 95 -8.30 -1.54 8.63
CA PRO A 95 -7.79 -0.18 8.86
C PRO A 95 -6.29 -0.10 8.59
N LEU A 96 -5.84 1.02 8.04
CA LEU A 96 -4.41 1.33 7.95
C LEU A 96 -3.80 1.46 9.34
N TYR A 97 -2.54 1.10 9.44
CA TYR A 97 -1.76 1.26 10.66
C TYR A 97 -0.74 2.38 10.48
N TYR A 98 -0.93 3.49 11.18
CA TYR A 98 -0.07 4.67 11.08
C TYR A 98 1.07 4.56 12.09
N ASP A 99 2.16 3.91 11.73
CA ASP A 99 3.32 3.66 12.59
C ASP A 99 4.38 4.77 12.56
N PHE A 100 3.98 5.95 12.15
CA PHE A 100 4.81 7.15 12.11
C PHE A 100 4.28 8.21 13.10
N GLY A 101 5.11 9.21 13.42
CA GLY A 101 4.75 10.27 14.36
C GLY A 101 5.32 11.63 13.98
N GLY A 102 4.75 12.71 14.58
CA GLY A 102 5.25 14.07 14.42
C GLY A 102 4.85 14.79 13.14
N PHE A 103 3.91 14.24 12.37
CA PHE A 103 3.41 14.85 11.14
C PHE A 103 2.04 15.51 11.33
N HIS A 104 1.59 16.22 10.30
CA HIS A 104 0.28 16.89 10.32
C HIS A 104 -0.87 15.87 10.44
N PRO A 105 -1.96 16.17 11.20
CA PRO A 105 -3.08 15.25 11.43
C PRO A 105 -3.73 14.70 10.16
N ARG A 106 -3.69 15.42 9.04
CA ARG A 106 -4.24 14.98 7.75
C ARG A 106 -3.69 13.62 7.30
N TYR A 107 -2.41 13.33 7.55
CA TYR A 107 -1.81 12.05 7.13
C TYR A 107 -2.37 10.84 7.90
N TYR A 108 -2.83 11.06 9.12
CA TYR A 108 -3.46 10.02 9.95
C TYR A 108 -4.95 9.82 9.65
N SER A 109 -5.50 10.57 8.71
CA SER A 109 -6.88 10.43 8.23
C SER A 109 -6.98 9.90 6.81
N LEU A 110 -5.86 9.49 6.22
CA LEU A 110 -5.85 8.81 4.93
C LEU A 110 -6.49 7.44 5.06
N GLU A 111 -7.21 7.02 4.05
CA GLU A 111 -7.88 5.73 4.03
C GLU A 111 -7.55 4.99 2.74
N TYR A 112 -7.47 3.69 2.83
CA TYR A 112 -7.35 2.81 1.68
C TYR A 112 -8.26 1.58 1.88
N SER A 113 -9.34 1.53 1.12
CA SER A 113 -10.27 0.38 1.14
C SER A 113 -9.66 -0.82 0.41
N THR A 114 -9.01 -1.69 1.16
CA THR A 114 -8.51 -2.95 0.62
C THR A 114 -9.66 -3.90 0.30
N PRO A 115 -9.59 -4.69 -0.80
CA PRO A 115 -10.48 -5.83 -0.99
C PRO A 115 -10.16 -6.93 0.03
N ASP A 116 -11.05 -7.91 0.16
CA ASP A 116 -10.77 -9.12 0.95
C ASP A 116 -9.58 -9.87 0.34
N ALA A 117 -8.58 -10.17 1.16
CA ALA A 117 -7.35 -10.85 0.78
C ALA A 117 -7.18 -12.21 1.50
N THR A 118 -8.23 -12.73 2.11
CA THR A 118 -8.19 -13.96 2.92
C THR A 118 -7.67 -15.15 2.12
N GLU A 119 -8.10 -15.31 0.86
CA GLU A 119 -7.65 -16.41 0.01
C GLU A 119 -6.18 -16.25 -0.39
N LEU A 120 -5.75 -15.03 -0.72
CA LEU A 120 -4.34 -14.73 -1.02
C LEU A 120 -3.45 -15.03 0.20
N ALA A 121 -3.86 -14.59 1.38
CA ALA A 121 -3.14 -14.86 2.62
C ALA A 121 -3.03 -16.36 2.90
N ARG A 122 -4.10 -17.12 2.70
CA ARG A 122 -4.09 -18.58 2.85
C ARG A 122 -3.08 -19.25 1.90
N GLN A 123 -2.99 -18.77 0.66
CA GLN A 123 -2.01 -19.28 -0.32
C GLN A 123 -0.57 -18.96 0.14
N VAL A 124 -0.31 -17.74 0.59
CA VAL A 124 1.02 -17.33 1.10
C VAL A 124 1.42 -18.19 2.32
N VAL A 125 0.52 -18.36 3.28
CA VAL A 125 0.76 -19.22 4.46
C VAL A 125 1.07 -20.65 4.05
N GLY A 126 0.33 -21.18 3.08
CA GLY A 126 0.54 -22.55 2.57
C GLY A 126 1.88 -22.76 1.83
N MET A 127 2.60 -21.69 1.50
CA MET A 127 3.95 -21.76 0.91
C MET A 127 5.06 -21.78 1.96
N LEU A 128 4.74 -21.49 3.22
CA LEU A 128 5.71 -21.52 4.31
C LEU A 128 5.96 -22.96 4.75
N ALA A 129 7.11 -23.19 5.39
CA ALA A 129 7.44 -24.49 5.94
C ALA A 129 6.42 -24.91 7.01
N ASP A 130 6.09 -26.21 7.06
CA ASP A 130 5.18 -26.74 8.06
C ASP A 130 5.63 -26.38 9.48
N GLY A 131 4.69 -25.92 10.29
CA GLY A 131 4.96 -25.49 11.66
C GLY A 131 5.65 -24.14 11.82
N THR A 132 5.79 -23.34 10.76
CA THR A 132 6.29 -21.97 10.88
C THR A 132 5.42 -21.18 11.85
N PRO A 133 5.94 -20.69 13.00
CA PRO A 133 5.15 -19.90 13.92
C PRO A 133 4.71 -18.59 13.28
N MET A 134 3.41 -18.27 13.37
CA MET A 134 2.85 -17.07 12.76
C MET A 134 1.79 -16.45 13.67
N HIS A 135 1.80 -15.12 13.73
CA HIS A 135 0.74 -14.33 14.35
C HIS A 135 -0.20 -13.76 13.28
N HIS A 136 -1.51 -13.91 13.46
CA HIS A 136 -2.52 -13.32 12.59
C HIS A 136 -3.19 -12.15 13.31
N TYR A 137 -2.96 -10.94 12.80
CA TYR A 137 -3.66 -9.75 13.29
C TYR A 137 -5.10 -9.74 12.76
N GLN A 138 -6.03 -9.21 13.58
CA GLN A 138 -7.44 -9.09 13.21
C GLN A 138 -7.84 -7.63 12.91
N ASP A 139 -7.06 -6.69 13.42
CA ASP A 139 -7.36 -5.25 13.46
C ASP A 139 -6.22 -4.37 12.95
N ARG A 140 -5.15 -4.97 12.44
CA ARG A 140 -4.01 -4.26 11.84
C ARG A 140 -3.92 -4.60 10.35
N GLY A 141 -4.24 -3.62 9.50
CA GLY A 141 -4.11 -3.72 8.04
C GLY A 141 -2.71 -3.33 7.56
N LEU A 142 -2.64 -2.68 6.40
CA LEU A 142 -1.41 -2.14 5.83
C LEU A 142 -0.89 -0.96 6.66
N ASP A 143 0.41 -0.74 6.63
CA ASP A 143 1.10 0.41 7.21
C ASP A 143 1.63 1.37 6.13
#